data_bd162162146e678744adce0a413c84da
#
_entry.id   bd162162146e678744adce0a413c84da
#
_cell.length_a   1.000
_cell.length_b   1.000
_cell.length_c   1.000
_cell.angle_alpha   90.00
_cell.angle_beta   90.00
_cell.angle_gamma   90.00
#
_symmetry.space_group_name_H-M   'P 1'
#
loop_
_entity.id
_entity.type
_entity.pdbx_description
1 polymer ?
#
loop_
_entity_poly.entity_id
_entity_poly.type
_entity_poly.pdbx_seq_one_letter_code
_entity_poly.pdbx_strand_id
1 'polypeptide(L)'
;MKDCIFCKIINGASPSYKVYEDDNFLAFLDIRPLNPGHTLVIPKEHYRWVWDVPNIGNYYEVVAKIANIIKKTMGTDFVLSFVSGEEVPHAHVWLIPRFENDGHGESIKTDNIKK
;
A
#
# COMPACT_ATOMS: atom_id res chain seq x y z
N MET A 1 11.09 15.43 -10.03
CA MET A 1 10.34 14.85 -8.91
C MET A 1 10.97 15.19 -7.57
N LYS A 2 11.47 16.41 -7.49
CA LYS A 2 12.16 16.87 -6.29
C LYS A 2 11.32 16.79 -5.03
N ASP A 3 10.02 17.07 -5.17
CA ASP A 3 9.15 17.18 -4.00
C ASP A 3 8.37 15.90 -3.70
N CYS A 4 8.64 14.83 -4.44
CA CYS A 4 7.94 13.58 -4.21
C CYS A 4 8.55 12.82 -3.03
N ILE A 5 7.79 12.69 -1.94
CA ILE A 5 8.26 11.97 -0.75
C ILE A 5 8.56 10.50 -1.06
N PHE A 6 7.79 9.87 -1.95
CA PHE A 6 8.03 8.47 -2.31
C PHE A 6 9.30 8.31 -3.13
N CYS A 7 9.59 9.25 -4.03
CA CYS A 7 10.87 9.25 -4.74
C CYS A 7 12.05 9.40 -3.78
N LYS A 8 11.89 10.20 -2.74
CA LYS A 8 12.90 10.37 -1.69
C LYS A 8 13.12 9.08 -0.90
N ILE A 9 12.04 8.37 -0.62
CA ILE A 9 12.13 7.06 0.05
C ILE A 9 12.86 6.06 -0.84
N ILE A 10 12.54 6.03 -2.12
CA ILE A 10 13.16 5.11 -3.09
C ILE A 10 14.67 5.32 -3.16
N ASN A 11 15.12 6.56 -3.18
CA ASN A 11 16.55 6.86 -3.32
C ASN A 11 17.28 6.96 -1.98
N GLY A 12 16.60 6.69 -0.87
CA GLY A 12 17.22 6.69 0.44
C GLY A 12 17.33 8.05 1.13
N ALA A 13 16.81 9.11 0.51
CA ALA A 13 16.85 10.45 1.10
C ALA A 13 15.89 10.62 2.29
N SER A 14 14.84 9.81 2.34
CA SER A 14 13.90 9.78 3.46
C SER A 14 13.83 8.38 4.03
N PRO A 15 13.74 8.22 5.36
CA PRO A 15 13.68 6.90 5.98
C PRO A 15 12.31 6.26 5.76
N SER A 16 12.30 4.93 5.78
CA SER A 16 11.06 4.15 5.72
C SER A 16 11.31 2.77 6.29
N TYR A 17 10.25 2.07 6.66
CA TYR A 17 10.32 0.67 7.06
C TYR A 17 9.95 -0.18 5.85
N LYS A 18 10.95 -0.57 5.08
CA LYS A 18 10.77 -1.39 3.88
C LYS A 18 10.40 -2.81 4.28
N VAL A 19 9.40 -3.37 3.64
CA VAL A 19 8.99 -4.76 3.87
C VAL A 19 9.20 -5.64 2.65
N TYR A 20 9.38 -5.03 1.48
CA TYR A 20 9.66 -5.74 0.23
C TYR A 20 10.29 -4.78 -0.76
N GLU A 21 11.22 -5.28 -1.54
CA GLU A 21 11.86 -4.47 -2.58
C GLU A 21 12.35 -5.37 -3.70
N ASP A 22 12.09 -4.96 -4.95
CA ASP A 22 12.73 -5.56 -6.11
C ASP A 22 13.19 -4.44 -7.03
N ASP A 23 13.57 -4.76 -8.27
CA ASP A 23 14.09 -3.75 -9.18
C ASP A 23 13.07 -2.69 -9.56
N ASN A 24 11.79 -3.03 -9.53
CA ASN A 24 10.73 -2.17 -10.06
C ASN A 24 9.76 -1.65 -9.01
N PHE A 25 9.67 -2.31 -7.86
CA PHE A 25 8.64 -2.00 -6.87
C PHE A 25 9.21 -1.98 -5.46
N LEU A 26 8.56 -1.22 -4.60
CA LEU A 26 8.91 -1.09 -3.20
C LEU A 26 7.64 -1.14 -2.37
N ALA A 27 7.68 -1.88 -1.26
CA ALA A 27 6.60 -1.85 -0.29
C ALA A 27 7.18 -1.43 1.06
N PHE A 28 6.48 -0.53 1.75
CA PHE A 28 6.92 -0.02 3.05
C PHE A 28 5.71 0.30 3.92
N LEU A 29 5.94 0.31 5.22
CA LEU A 29 4.87 0.60 6.18
C LEU A 29 4.51 2.08 6.15
N ASP A 30 3.21 2.37 6.22
CA ASP A 30 2.72 3.73 6.33
C ASP A 30 3.12 4.30 7.70
N ILE A 31 3.62 5.54 7.72
CA ILE A 31 4.01 6.19 8.97
C ILE A 31 2.80 6.65 9.80
N ARG A 32 1.63 6.73 9.17
CA ARG A 32 0.37 7.05 9.84
C ARG A 32 -0.63 5.93 9.57
N PRO A 33 -0.37 4.74 10.12
CA PRO A 33 -1.17 3.58 9.75
C PRO A 33 -2.61 3.70 10.26
N LEU A 34 -3.55 3.29 9.42
CA LEU A 34 -4.93 3.17 9.85
C LEU A 34 -5.11 1.96 10.76
N ASN A 35 -4.29 0.93 10.53
CA ASN A 35 -4.20 -0.24 11.40
C ASN A 35 -2.75 -0.73 11.37
N PRO A 36 -2.31 -1.45 12.39
CA PRO A 36 -0.97 -2.07 12.34
C PRO A 36 -0.82 -2.93 11.09
N GLY A 37 0.30 -2.78 10.41
CA GLY A 37 0.56 -3.51 9.17
C GLY A 37 0.11 -2.80 7.89
N HIS A 38 -0.47 -1.61 8.02
CA HIS A 38 -0.83 -0.78 6.85
C HIS A 38 0.41 -0.55 5.99
N THR A 39 0.38 -1.03 4.76
CA THR A 39 1.52 -1.04 3.85
C THR A 39 1.16 -0.28 2.56
N LEU A 40 2.16 0.38 2.00
CA LEU A 40 2.05 1.02 0.68
C LEU A 40 2.90 0.25 -0.30
N VAL A 41 2.37 -0.01 -1.49
CA VAL A 41 3.13 -0.64 -2.58
C VAL A 41 3.23 0.37 -3.71
N ILE A 42 4.46 0.70 -4.08
CA ILE A 42 4.71 1.74 -5.08
C ILE A 42 5.64 1.23 -6.19
N PRO A 43 5.51 1.76 -7.42
CA PRO A 43 6.56 1.57 -8.42
C PRO A 43 7.76 2.45 -8.07
N LYS A 44 8.96 1.98 -8.38
CA LYS A 44 10.17 2.79 -8.16
C LYS A 44 10.28 3.93 -9.15
N GLU A 45 9.84 3.71 -10.38
CA GLU A 45 9.75 4.80 -11.33
C GLU A 45 8.53 5.66 -11.02
N HIS A 46 8.65 6.96 -11.18
CA HIS A 46 7.59 7.88 -10.82
C HIS A 46 6.48 7.87 -11.86
N TYR A 47 5.28 7.44 -11.46
CA TYR A 47 4.04 7.57 -12.23
C TYR A 47 3.02 8.28 -11.35
N ARG A 48 2.22 9.16 -11.93
CA ARG A 48 1.22 9.91 -11.16
C ARG A 48 0.12 9.00 -10.62
N TRP A 49 -0.37 8.10 -11.48
CA TRP A 49 -1.50 7.24 -11.15
C TRP A 49 -1.12 5.78 -11.27
N VAL A 50 -1.75 4.94 -10.47
CA VAL A 50 -1.60 3.49 -10.58
C VAL A 50 -1.90 3.03 -12.00
N TRP A 51 -2.88 3.65 -12.65
CA TRP A 51 -3.31 3.29 -14.00
C TRP A 51 -2.27 3.62 -15.07
N ASP A 52 -1.30 4.44 -14.76
CA ASP A 52 -0.23 4.82 -15.70
C ASP A 52 0.93 3.83 -15.71
N VAL A 53 0.99 2.90 -14.78
CA VAL A 53 2.10 1.96 -14.66
C VAL A 53 2.08 1.00 -15.85
N PRO A 54 3.14 0.97 -16.69
CA PRO A 54 3.11 0.16 -17.92
C PRO A 54 2.94 -1.33 -17.68
N ASN A 55 3.60 -1.86 -16.65
CA ASN A 55 3.51 -3.27 -16.31
C ASN A 55 2.56 -3.48 -15.14
N ILE A 56 1.31 -3.07 -15.35
CA ILE A 56 0.30 -3.10 -14.30
C ILE A 56 0.11 -4.53 -13.75
N GLY A 57 0.22 -5.54 -14.60
CA GLY A 57 0.12 -6.93 -14.15
C GLY A 57 1.21 -7.30 -13.17
N ASN A 58 2.45 -6.94 -13.46
CA ASN A 58 3.59 -7.19 -12.56
C ASN A 58 3.42 -6.43 -11.25
N TYR A 59 2.94 -5.20 -11.32
CA TYR A 59 2.67 -4.40 -10.13
C TYR A 59 1.66 -5.10 -9.23
N TYR A 60 0.54 -5.53 -9.80
CA TYR A 60 -0.50 -6.18 -9.00
C TYR A 60 -0.15 -7.61 -8.56
N GLU A 61 0.78 -8.27 -9.24
CA GLU A 61 1.36 -9.50 -8.69
C GLU A 61 2.08 -9.24 -7.37
N VAL A 62 2.85 -8.15 -7.32
CA VAL A 62 3.53 -7.74 -6.08
C VAL A 62 2.51 -7.35 -5.02
N VAL A 63 1.49 -6.57 -5.40
CA VAL A 63 0.41 -6.18 -4.47
C VAL A 63 -0.24 -7.42 -3.86
N ALA A 64 -0.59 -8.41 -4.67
CA ALA A 64 -1.20 -9.64 -4.18
C ALA A 64 -0.27 -10.42 -3.25
N LYS A 65 1.01 -10.49 -3.61
CA LYS A 65 2.02 -11.16 -2.79
C LYS A 65 2.12 -10.51 -1.41
N ILE A 66 2.19 -9.19 -1.37
CA ILE A 66 2.28 -8.44 -0.11
C ILE A 66 0.99 -8.60 0.71
N ALA A 67 -0.16 -8.51 0.06
CA ALA A 67 -1.45 -8.70 0.75
C ALA A 67 -1.53 -10.05 1.43
N ASN A 68 -1.07 -11.11 0.76
CA ASN A 68 -1.07 -12.46 1.33
C ASN A 68 -0.08 -12.60 2.48
N ILE A 69 1.05 -11.92 2.40
CA ILE A 69 2.02 -11.89 3.52
C ILE A 69 1.40 -11.18 4.72
N ILE A 70 0.73 -10.07 4.50
CA ILE A 70 0.06 -9.31 5.57
C ILE A 70 -1.00 -10.19 6.26
N LYS A 71 -1.79 -10.93 5.50
CA LYS A 71 -2.79 -11.83 6.07
C LYS A 71 -2.17 -12.82 7.04
N LYS A 72 -1.07 -13.43 6.65
CA LYS A 72 -0.37 -14.39 7.50
C LYS A 72 0.24 -13.73 8.72
N THR A 73 0.94 -12.62 8.50
CA THR A 73 1.70 -11.94 9.55
C THR A 73 0.77 -11.33 10.59
N MET A 74 -0.32 -10.73 10.15
CA MET A 74 -1.25 -10.04 11.03
C MET A 74 -2.40 -10.90 11.51
N GLY A 75 -2.51 -12.14 11.03
CA GLY A 75 -3.52 -13.08 11.48
C GLY A 75 -4.94 -12.67 11.13
N THR A 76 -5.13 -12.12 9.94
CA THR A 76 -6.46 -11.72 9.47
C THR A 76 -6.66 -12.16 8.02
N ASP A 77 -7.90 -12.50 7.67
CA ASP A 77 -8.25 -12.80 6.28
C ASP A 77 -8.66 -11.57 5.49
N PHE A 78 -8.82 -10.44 6.18
CA PHE A 78 -9.37 -9.24 5.56
C PHE A 78 -8.26 -8.21 5.38
N VAL A 79 -7.83 -8.00 4.12
CA VAL A 79 -6.90 -6.92 3.77
C VAL A 79 -7.63 -6.04 2.76
N LEU A 80 -7.86 -4.79 3.13
CA LEU A 80 -8.49 -3.81 2.26
C LEU A 80 -7.43 -3.25 1.31
N SER A 81 -7.79 -3.15 0.03
CA SER A 81 -6.97 -2.48 -0.96
C SER A 81 -7.61 -1.15 -1.34
N PHE A 82 -6.83 -0.08 -1.36
CA PHE A 82 -7.36 1.26 -1.63
C PHE A 82 -6.38 2.03 -2.51
N VAL A 83 -6.91 2.67 -3.55
CA VAL A 83 -6.13 3.51 -4.48
C VAL A 83 -6.80 4.87 -4.55
N SER A 84 -6.12 5.91 -4.08
CA SER A 84 -6.66 7.28 -4.12
C SER A 84 -5.80 8.20 -4.99
N GLY A 85 -4.54 8.37 -4.62
CA GLY A 85 -3.64 9.25 -5.36
C GLY A 85 -3.83 10.74 -5.06
N GLU A 86 -4.61 11.10 -4.05
CA GLU A 86 -4.88 12.51 -3.75
C GLU A 86 -3.75 13.20 -3.02
N GLU A 87 -3.18 12.57 -2.00
CA GLU A 87 -2.19 13.19 -1.12
C GLU A 87 -0.80 13.23 -1.74
N VAL A 88 -0.37 12.12 -2.32
CA VAL A 88 0.97 12.02 -2.89
C VAL A 88 0.85 11.72 -4.39
N PRO A 89 1.38 12.58 -5.26
CA PRO A 89 1.28 12.39 -6.72
C PRO A 89 2.32 11.39 -7.24
N HIS A 90 2.35 10.22 -6.65
CA HIS A 90 3.17 9.09 -7.04
C HIS A 90 2.32 7.85 -6.81
N ALA A 91 2.16 7.02 -7.82
CA ALA A 91 1.30 5.85 -7.77
C ALA A 91 1.56 5.02 -6.51
N HIS A 92 0.50 4.68 -5.80
CA HIS A 92 0.60 3.84 -4.62
C HIS A 92 -0.71 3.12 -4.36
N VAL A 93 -0.58 1.88 -3.90
CA VAL A 93 -1.70 1.04 -3.48
C VAL A 93 -1.60 0.86 -1.98
N TRP A 94 -2.68 1.17 -1.28
CA TRP A 94 -2.78 0.93 0.16
C TRP A 94 -3.23 -0.49 0.39
N LEU A 95 -2.58 -1.17 1.31
CA LEU A 95 -3.01 -2.47 1.82
C LEU A 95 -3.17 -2.33 3.32
N ILE A 96 -4.40 -2.49 3.79
CA ILE A 96 -4.75 -2.23 5.19
C ILE A 96 -5.36 -3.50 5.77
N PRO A 97 -4.67 -4.16 6.71
CA PRO A 97 -5.29 -5.30 7.40
C PRO A 97 -6.44 -4.81 8.26
N ARG A 98 -7.55 -5.51 8.19
CA ARG A 98 -8.76 -5.17 8.94
C ARG A 98 -9.02 -6.24 10.00
N PHE A 99 -9.47 -5.78 11.15
CA PHE A 99 -9.75 -6.63 12.31
C PHE A 99 -11.15 -6.32 12.81
N GLU A 100 -11.78 -7.29 13.45
CA GLU A 100 -13.06 -7.06 14.10
C GLU A 100 -12.92 -5.96 15.14
N ASN A 101 -13.87 -5.02 15.14
CA ASN A 101 -13.91 -3.93 16.12
C ASN A 101 -12.66 -3.02 16.05
N ASP A 102 -12.11 -2.85 14.86
CA ASP A 102 -10.90 -2.01 14.70
C ASP A 102 -11.18 -0.51 14.65
N GLY A 103 -12.44 -0.11 14.82
CA GLY A 103 -12.79 1.31 14.84
C GLY A 103 -13.01 1.95 13.49
N HIS A 104 -12.91 1.18 12.41
CA HIS A 104 -13.07 1.72 11.04
C HIS A 104 -14.38 1.32 10.38
N GLY A 105 -15.29 0.66 11.13
CA GLY A 105 -16.50 0.09 10.57
C GLY A 105 -17.38 1.09 9.85
N GLU A 106 -17.55 2.27 10.40
CA GLU A 106 -18.40 3.28 9.78
C GLU A 106 -17.81 3.87 8.51
N SER A 107 -16.52 4.16 8.52
CA SER A 107 -15.87 4.75 7.35
C SER A 107 -15.69 3.74 6.22
N ILE A 108 -15.56 2.47 6.53
CA ILE A 108 -15.34 1.43 5.52
C ILE A 108 -16.57 0.59 5.28
N LYS A 109 -17.58 0.70 6.15
CA LYS A 109 -18.84 -0.03 5.99
C LYS A 109 -18.66 -1.54 5.92
N THR A 110 -17.99 -2.09 6.93
CA THR A 110 -17.64 -3.52 6.97
C THR A 110 -18.87 -4.42 6.88
N ASP A 111 -20.02 -3.96 7.35
CA ASP A 111 -21.25 -4.75 7.26
C ASP A 111 -21.65 -5.00 5.81
N ASN A 112 -21.42 -4.04 4.94
CA ASN A 112 -21.70 -4.21 3.52
C ASN A 112 -20.70 -5.16 2.87
N ILE A 113 -19.49 -5.18 3.35
CA ILE A 113 -18.42 -6.04 2.82
C ILE A 113 -18.68 -7.48 3.20
N LYS A 114 -19.16 -7.74 4.38
CA LYS A 114 -19.43 -9.11 4.87
C LYS A 114 -20.54 -9.81 4.12
N LYS A 115 -21.38 -9.06 3.44
CA LYS A 115 -22.47 -9.62 2.65
C LYS A 115 -21.97 -10.10 1.29
#